data_cbf6b7523f5404701b23bb3eb1d2d0f8
#
_entry.id   cbf6b7523f5404701b23bb3eb1d2d0f8
#
_cell.length_a   1.000
_cell.length_b   1.000
_cell.length_c   1.000
_cell.angle_alpha   90.00
_cell.angle_beta   90.00
_cell.angle_gamma   90.00
#
_symmetry.space_group_name_H-M   'P 1'
#
loop_
_entity.id
_entity.type
_entity.pdbx_description
1 polymer ?
#
loop_
_entity_poly.entity_id
_entity_poly.type
_entity_poly.pdbx_seq_one_letter_code
_entity_poly.pdbx_strand_id
1 'polypeptide(L)'
;KLFTIFNRVEKFIKKKLPLISKKKKNIELKDFLNEQDQFKLSKIFMKQLGFDFSRGRIDKSLHPFCGGGTQDVRITTRFSEEDSFSCFDALMHETGHALYEQGLPKKWAHQPIGSAGGMSLHESQSLFIEMQIIKSLPVSQFIQKTLEDNIGKDPNIWSSEVIYNIRNNAE
;
A
#
# COMPACT_ATOMS: atom_id res chain seq x y z
N LYS A 1 17.52 5.25 26.23
CA LYS A 1 16.24 5.91 25.83
C LYS A 1 15.40 5.04 24.90
N LEU A 2 15.93 4.54 23.76
CA LEU A 2 15.17 3.69 22.81
C LEU A 2 14.65 2.40 23.48
N PHE A 3 15.48 1.70 24.24
CA PHE A 3 15.10 0.47 24.94
C PHE A 3 13.97 0.71 25.97
N THR A 4 13.97 1.85 26.62
CA THR A 4 12.91 2.24 27.58
C THR A 4 11.59 2.49 26.86
N ILE A 5 11.63 3.13 25.69
CA ILE A 5 10.46 3.35 24.84
C ILE A 5 9.92 2.01 24.35
N PHE A 6 10.79 1.16 23.80
CA PHE A 6 10.43 -0.18 23.32
C PHE A 6 9.71 -1.00 24.39
N ASN A 7 10.26 -1.09 25.62
CA ASN A 7 9.63 -1.82 26.71
C ASN A 7 8.25 -1.26 27.12
N ARG A 8 8.03 0.05 26.99
CA ARG A 8 6.73 0.67 27.25
C ARG A 8 5.72 0.33 26.17
N VAL A 9 6.13 0.37 24.91
CA VAL A 9 5.30 0.00 23.75
C VAL A 9 4.93 -1.49 23.82
N GLU A 10 5.89 -2.36 24.09
CA GLU A 10 5.68 -3.80 24.26
C GLU A 10 4.64 -4.11 25.35
N LYS A 11 4.79 -3.49 26.53
CA LYS A 11 3.81 -3.64 27.62
C LYS A 11 2.41 -3.16 27.22
N PHE A 12 2.33 -2.06 26.50
CA PHE A 12 1.06 -1.53 26.01
C PHE A 12 0.41 -2.49 25.00
N ILE A 13 1.18 -3.00 24.04
CA ILE A 13 0.69 -3.96 23.04
C ILE A 13 0.21 -5.24 23.73
N LYS A 14 1.01 -5.85 24.61
CA LYS A 14 0.62 -7.06 25.37
C LYS A 14 -0.67 -6.88 26.17
N LYS A 15 -0.93 -5.68 26.68
CA LYS A 15 -2.18 -5.36 27.39
C LYS A 15 -3.38 -5.20 26.46
N LYS A 16 -3.18 -4.67 25.25
CA LYS A 16 -4.27 -4.33 24.31
C LYS A 16 -4.59 -5.44 23.32
N LEU A 17 -3.58 -6.22 22.92
CA LEU A 17 -3.73 -7.28 21.93
C LEU A 17 -4.89 -8.27 22.23
N PRO A 18 -5.08 -8.77 23.48
CA PRO A 18 -6.19 -9.66 23.79
C PRO A 18 -7.58 -9.03 23.65
N LEU A 19 -7.66 -7.68 23.72
CA LEU A 19 -8.92 -6.95 23.53
C LEU A 19 -9.29 -6.79 22.05
N ILE A 20 -8.28 -6.78 21.18
CA ILE A 20 -8.42 -6.64 19.73
C ILE A 20 -8.74 -8.01 19.11
N SER A 21 -8.03 -9.05 19.51
CA SER A 21 -8.19 -10.42 18.98
C SER A 21 -9.60 -10.99 19.22
N LYS A 22 -10.30 -10.56 20.28
CA LYS A 22 -11.69 -10.98 20.56
C LYS A 22 -12.72 -10.42 19.57
N LYS A 23 -12.36 -9.46 18.73
CA LYS A 23 -13.25 -8.84 17.73
C LYS A 23 -13.05 -9.38 16.30
N LYS A 24 -12.22 -10.40 16.14
CA LYS A 24 -11.94 -10.99 14.83
C LYS A 24 -13.22 -11.59 14.24
N LYS A 25 -13.80 -10.94 13.25
CA LYS A 25 -14.82 -11.54 12.38
C LYS A 25 -14.08 -12.19 11.21
N ASN A 26 -14.22 -13.50 11.04
CA ASN A 26 -13.84 -14.13 9.77
C ASN A 26 -14.80 -13.61 8.70
N ILE A 27 -14.35 -12.65 7.92
CA ILE A 27 -15.06 -12.16 6.76
C ILE A 27 -14.43 -12.84 5.56
N GLU A 28 -15.18 -13.74 4.96
CA GLU A 28 -14.80 -14.40 3.72
C GLU A 28 -15.34 -13.58 2.55
N LEU A 29 -14.44 -13.17 1.65
CA LEU A 29 -14.83 -12.48 0.44
C LEU A 29 -15.40 -13.51 -0.54
N LYS A 30 -16.63 -13.29 -1.01
CA LYS A 30 -17.34 -14.22 -1.91
C LYS A 30 -17.01 -14.01 -3.40
N ASP A 31 -16.10 -13.13 -3.70
CA ASP A 31 -15.64 -12.80 -5.06
C ASP A 31 -14.13 -12.53 -5.03
N PHE A 32 -13.49 -12.44 -6.17
CA PHE A 32 -12.07 -12.18 -6.28
C PHE A 32 -11.78 -11.15 -7.39
N LEU A 33 -10.61 -10.54 -7.32
CA LEU A 33 -10.07 -9.69 -8.38
C LEU A 33 -9.06 -10.49 -9.19
N ASN A 34 -9.33 -10.65 -10.48
CA ASN A 34 -8.34 -11.22 -11.38
C ASN A 34 -7.13 -10.27 -11.55
N GLU A 35 -6.06 -10.75 -12.17
CA GLU A 35 -4.83 -9.98 -12.35
C GLU A 35 -5.06 -8.62 -13.03
N GLN A 36 -5.91 -8.57 -14.05
CA GLN A 36 -6.21 -7.34 -14.79
C GLN A 36 -6.93 -6.31 -13.92
N ASP A 37 -7.89 -6.76 -13.11
CA ASP A 37 -8.64 -5.92 -12.19
C ASP A 37 -7.74 -5.36 -11.09
N GLN A 38 -6.87 -6.20 -10.50
CA GLN A 38 -5.88 -5.79 -9.52
C GLN A 38 -4.93 -4.73 -10.09
N PHE A 39 -4.44 -4.93 -11.30
CA PHE A 39 -3.57 -3.99 -11.98
C PHE A 39 -4.28 -2.66 -12.28
N LYS A 40 -5.53 -2.72 -12.76
CA LYS A 40 -6.34 -1.54 -13.06
C LYS A 40 -6.62 -0.72 -11.79
N LEU A 41 -7.07 -1.37 -10.72
CA LEU A 41 -7.29 -0.75 -9.41
C LEU A 41 -6.02 -0.06 -8.92
N SER A 42 -4.90 -0.77 -8.96
CA SER A 42 -3.62 -0.26 -8.49
C SER A 42 -3.16 0.98 -9.27
N LYS A 43 -3.27 0.96 -10.60
CA LYS A 43 -2.92 2.13 -11.44
C LYS A 43 -3.79 3.35 -11.15
N ILE A 44 -5.09 3.16 -10.95
CA ILE A 44 -6.01 4.25 -10.62
C ILE A 44 -5.58 4.86 -9.28
N PHE A 45 -5.29 4.03 -8.29
CA PHE A 45 -4.93 4.50 -6.97
C PHE A 45 -3.55 5.19 -6.94
N MET A 46 -2.55 4.63 -7.60
CA MET A 46 -1.22 5.24 -7.75
C MET A 46 -1.31 6.63 -8.38
N LYS A 47 -2.12 6.75 -9.44
CA LYS A 47 -2.37 8.05 -10.09
C LYS A 47 -3.03 9.04 -9.13
N GLN A 48 -3.97 8.57 -8.31
CA GLN A 48 -4.64 9.39 -7.30
C GLN A 48 -3.68 9.85 -6.20
N LEU A 49 -2.70 9.03 -5.84
CA LEU A 49 -1.63 9.39 -4.90
C LEU A 49 -0.59 10.37 -5.51
N GLY A 50 -0.63 10.60 -6.82
CA GLY A 50 0.26 11.51 -7.51
C GLY A 50 1.46 10.85 -8.20
N PHE A 51 1.48 9.52 -8.37
CA PHE A 51 2.53 8.85 -9.12
C PHE A 51 2.51 9.29 -10.60
N ASP A 52 3.65 9.79 -11.05
CA ASP A 52 3.84 10.26 -12.42
C ASP A 52 4.30 9.12 -13.34
N PHE A 53 3.36 8.54 -14.08
CA PHE A 53 3.63 7.47 -15.05
C PHE A 53 4.49 7.90 -16.24
N SER A 54 4.73 9.20 -16.46
CA SER A 54 5.71 9.65 -17.48
C SER A 54 7.15 9.49 -17.01
N ARG A 55 7.36 9.32 -15.69
CA ARG A 55 8.66 9.14 -15.05
C ARG A 55 8.72 7.82 -14.27
N GLY A 56 7.93 6.85 -14.64
CA GLY A 56 7.96 5.53 -14.01
C GLY A 56 6.94 4.58 -14.57
N ARG A 57 7.09 3.31 -14.21
CA ARG A 57 6.20 2.24 -14.67
C ARG A 57 6.10 1.12 -13.65
N ILE A 58 5.09 0.27 -13.87
CA ILE A 58 4.88 -0.98 -13.13
C ILE A 58 5.14 -2.15 -14.07
N ASP A 59 5.92 -3.11 -13.60
CA ASP A 59 6.17 -4.37 -14.30
C ASP A 59 5.82 -5.56 -13.40
N LYS A 60 5.48 -6.70 -14.01
CA LYS A 60 5.26 -7.96 -13.29
C LYS A 60 6.59 -8.64 -12.95
N SER A 61 6.75 -9.11 -11.72
CA SER A 61 7.91 -9.89 -11.29
C SER A 61 7.55 -10.88 -10.18
N LEU A 62 8.53 -11.69 -9.76
CA LEU A 62 8.33 -12.65 -8.65
C LEU A 62 8.29 -11.96 -7.28
N HIS A 63 8.96 -10.82 -7.13
CA HIS A 63 9.02 -10.08 -5.89
C HIS A 63 8.69 -8.60 -6.11
N PRO A 64 7.91 -7.97 -5.21
CA PRO A 64 7.74 -6.52 -5.18
C PRO A 64 9.10 -5.84 -4.99
N PHE A 65 9.32 -4.76 -5.71
CA PHE A 65 10.54 -3.96 -5.62
C PHE A 65 10.32 -2.59 -6.23
N CYS A 66 10.91 -1.56 -5.65
CA CYS A 66 11.01 -0.24 -6.23
C CYS A 66 12.47 0.14 -6.44
N GLY A 67 12.80 0.63 -7.63
CA GLY A 67 14.17 1.07 -7.97
C GLY A 67 14.18 2.08 -9.09
N GLY A 68 15.41 2.51 -9.47
CA GLY A 68 15.61 3.56 -10.46
C GLY A 68 15.97 4.88 -9.81
N GLY A 69 15.66 5.98 -10.46
CA GLY A 69 15.96 7.32 -9.97
C GLY A 69 14.81 8.29 -10.27
N THR A 70 14.94 9.53 -9.81
CA THR A 70 13.90 10.57 -9.88
C THR A 70 13.19 10.74 -11.23
N GLN A 71 13.83 10.38 -12.32
CA GLN A 71 13.30 10.53 -13.68
C GLN A 71 12.81 9.21 -14.31
N ASP A 72 13.13 8.06 -13.73
CA ASP A 72 12.68 6.74 -14.20
C ASP A 72 12.59 5.79 -12.99
N VAL A 73 11.46 5.85 -12.28
CA VAL A 73 11.19 4.98 -11.15
C VAL A 73 10.46 3.73 -11.64
N ARG A 74 10.98 2.56 -11.33
CA ARG A 74 10.42 1.29 -11.75
C ARG A 74 9.95 0.49 -10.54
N ILE A 75 8.67 0.11 -10.58
CA ILE A 75 8.05 -0.71 -9.56
C ILE A 75 7.78 -2.09 -10.16
N THR A 76 8.07 -3.13 -9.41
CA THR A 76 7.66 -4.48 -9.77
C THR A 76 6.71 -5.04 -8.72
N THR A 77 5.79 -5.90 -9.14
CA THR A 77 4.86 -6.59 -8.24
C THR A 77 4.50 -7.97 -8.78
N ARG A 78 3.96 -8.79 -7.87
CA ARG A 78 3.39 -10.10 -8.18
C ARG A 78 1.90 -10.08 -7.96
N PHE A 79 1.13 -10.56 -8.92
CA PHE A 79 -0.32 -10.73 -8.79
C PHE A 79 -0.66 -12.13 -8.31
N SER A 80 -1.68 -12.26 -7.46
CA SER A 80 -2.22 -13.51 -6.99
C SER A 80 -3.73 -13.51 -7.16
N GLU A 81 -4.30 -14.58 -7.70
CA GLU A 81 -5.75 -14.74 -7.79
C GLU A 81 -6.36 -15.23 -6.46
N GLU A 82 -5.53 -15.78 -5.57
CA GLU A 82 -5.97 -16.28 -4.27
C GLU A 82 -6.19 -15.17 -3.24
N ASP A 83 -5.48 -14.03 -3.41
CA ASP A 83 -5.59 -12.87 -2.52
C ASP A 83 -5.69 -11.58 -3.32
N SER A 84 -6.89 -11.04 -3.36
CA SER A 84 -7.22 -9.83 -4.13
C SER A 84 -6.54 -8.55 -3.63
N PHE A 85 -6.03 -8.52 -2.41
CA PHE A 85 -5.44 -7.32 -1.81
C PHE A 85 -3.95 -7.42 -1.51
N SER A 86 -3.35 -8.61 -1.42
CA SER A 86 -1.91 -8.74 -1.12
C SER A 86 -1.04 -8.03 -2.16
N CYS A 87 -1.40 -8.15 -3.43
CA CYS A 87 -0.73 -7.42 -4.51
C CYS A 87 -0.93 -5.91 -4.39
N PHE A 88 -2.17 -5.47 -4.13
CA PHE A 88 -2.47 -4.05 -3.97
C PHE A 88 -1.69 -3.45 -2.80
N ASP A 89 -1.65 -4.11 -1.63
CA ASP A 89 -0.95 -3.62 -0.46
C ASP A 89 0.57 -3.55 -0.70
N ALA A 90 1.17 -4.60 -1.29
CA ALA A 90 2.57 -4.60 -1.66
C ALA A 90 2.90 -3.50 -2.67
N LEU A 91 2.06 -3.31 -3.69
CA LEU A 91 2.28 -2.28 -4.70
C LEU A 91 2.15 -0.86 -4.11
N MET A 92 1.26 -0.66 -3.14
CA MET A 92 1.13 0.63 -2.46
C MET A 92 2.34 0.93 -1.56
N HIS A 93 2.92 -0.09 -0.92
CA HIS A 93 4.20 0.03 -0.23
C HIS A 93 5.29 0.53 -1.19
N GLU A 94 5.48 -0.14 -2.32
CA GLU A 94 6.45 0.26 -3.35
C GLU A 94 6.13 1.64 -3.94
N THR A 95 4.84 1.99 -4.03
CA THR A 95 4.42 3.35 -4.46
C THR A 95 4.88 4.42 -3.48
N GLY A 96 4.91 4.14 -2.19
CA GLY A 96 5.45 5.05 -1.19
C GLY A 96 6.92 5.37 -1.42
N HIS A 97 7.73 4.35 -1.71
CA HIS A 97 9.13 4.52 -2.15
C HIS A 97 9.23 5.35 -3.42
N ALA A 98 8.40 5.04 -4.41
CA ALA A 98 8.42 5.68 -5.72
C ALA A 98 8.01 7.16 -5.66
N LEU A 99 7.01 7.51 -4.87
CA LEU A 99 6.61 8.91 -4.66
C LEU A 99 7.71 9.73 -3.99
N TYR A 100 8.43 9.11 -3.05
CA TYR A 100 9.59 9.75 -2.43
C TYR A 100 10.69 10.02 -3.45
N GLU A 101 11.05 9.03 -4.28
CA GLU A 101 12.04 9.20 -5.36
C GLU A 101 11.60 10.25 -6.38
N GLN A 102 10.34 10.23 -6.84
CA GLN A 102 9.82 11.21 -7.78
C GLN A 102 9.71 12.62 -7.17
N GLY A 103 9.60 12.72 -5.85
CA GLY A 103 9.55 13.97 -5.08
C GLY A 103 10.90 14.62 -4.82
N LEU A 104 12.01 13.92 -5.04
CA LEU A 104 13.34 14.46 -4.81
C LEU A 104 13.66 15.64 -5.75
N PRO A 105 14.48 16.60 -5.31
CA PRO A 105 14.71 17.83 -6.03
C PRO A 105 15.48 17.60 -7.34
N LYS A 106 14.80 17.74 -8.47
CA LYS A 106 15.36 17.56 -9.84
C LYS A 106 16.63 18.39 -10.09
N LYS A 107 16.70 19.60 -9.52
CA LYS A 107 17.87 20.49 -9.62
C LYS A 107 19.17 19.82 -9.16
N TRP A 108 19.08 18.87 -8.21
CA TRP A 108 20.21 18.21 -7.58
C TRP A 108 20.30 16.73 -7.90
N ALA A 109 19.60 16.25 -8.97
CA ALA A 109 19.47 14.83 -9.29
C ALA A 109 20.82 14.07 -9.46
N HIS A 110 21.91 14.79 -9.79
CA HIS A 110 23.24 14.21 -9.97
C HIS A 110 24.22 14.56 -8.82
N GLN A 111 23.68 14.99 -7.68
CA GLN A 111 24.48 15.37 -6.52
C GLN A 111 23.96 14.63 -5.27
N PRO A 112 24.83 14.34 -4.29
CA PRO A 112 24.44 13.62 -3.06
C PRO A 112 23.26 14.26 -2.31
N ILE A 113 23.15 15.60 -2.32
CA ILE A 113 22.06 16.34 -1.69
C ILE A 113 20.70 16.10 -2.35
N GLY A 114 20.68 15.66 -3.61
CA GLY A 114 19.48 15.30 -4.35
C GLY A 114 19.10 13.82 -4.24
N SER A 115 19.88 13.03 -3.51
CA SER A 115 19.63 11.61 -3.30
C SER A 115 18.70 11.38 -2.10
N ALA A 116 18.07 10.21 -2.05
CA ALA A 116 17.24 9.81 -0.92
C ALA A 116 18.01 9.79 0.41
N GLY A 117 17.36 10.17 1.49
CA GLY A 117 17.94 10.38 2.82
C GLY A 117 18.17 9.10 3.64
N GLY A 118 18.62 8.03 3.00
CA GLY A 118 18.93 6.75 3.66
C GLY A 118 17.69 5.86 3.88
N MET A 119 17.95 4.59 4.21
CA MET A 119 16.91 3.54 4.26
C MET A 119 15.78 3.82 5.25
N SER A 120 16.09 4.32 6.44
CA SER A 120 15.05 4.58 7.46
C SER A 120 14.05 5.64 7.02
N LEU A 121 14.50 6.69 6.34
CA LEU A 121 13.61 7.72 5.81
C LEU A 121 12.84 7.19 4.59
N HIS A 122 13.50 6.46 3.72
CA HIS A 122 12.90 5.86 2.52
C HIS A 122 11.78 4.89 2.91
N GLU A 123 12.03 3.99 3.87
CA GLU A 123 11.06 3.04 4.40
C GLU A 123 9.91 3.74 5.14
N SER A 124 10.16 4.87 5.81
CA SER A 124 9.08 5.61 6.47
C SER A 124 8.04 6.13 5.49
N GLN A 125 8.41 6.41 4.24
CA GLN A 125 7.48 6.87 3.20
C GLN A 125 6.60 5.72 2.70
N SER A 126 7.17 4.54 2.50
CA SER A 126 6.42 3.33 2.12
C SER A 126 5.45 2.90 3.21
N LEU A 127 5.92 2.83 4.46
CA LEU A 127 5.09 2.48 5.61
C LEU A 127 3.99 3.53 5.89
N PHE A 128 4.24 4.81 5.62
CA PHE A 128 3.21 5.83 5.74
C PHE A 128 2.04 5.57 4.78
N ILE A 129 2.33 5.25 3.51
CA ILE A 129 1.30 4.88 2.53
C ILE A 129 0.61 3.57 2.97
N GLU A 130 1.38 2.52 3.23
CA GLU A 130 0.88 1.19 3.55
C GLU A 130 0.05 1.15 4.84
N MET A 131 0.57 1.72 5.93
CA MET A 131 -0.02 1.53 7.25
C MET A 131 -1.00 2.64 7.65
N GLN A 132 -0.83 3.86 7.14
CA GLN A 132 -1.65 5.00 7.57
C GLN A 132 -2.70 5.38 6.52
N ILE A 133 -2.34 5.35 5.24
CA ILE A 133 -3.25 5.80 4.18
C ILE A 133 -4.15 4.65 3.73
N ILE A 134 -3.58 3.59 3.14
CA ILE A 134 -4.38 2.59 2.44
C ILE A 134 -5.21 1.69 3.34
N LYS A 135 -4.86 1.57 4.62
CA LYS A 135 -5.67 0.83 5.61
C LYS A 135 -6.79 1.66 6.25
N SER A 136 -6.99 2.89 5.83
CA SER A 136 -8.03 3.77 6.35
C SER A 136 -9.42 3.47 5.75
N LEU A 137 -10.47 3.81 6.52
CA LEU A 137 -11.85 3.65 6.03
C LEU A 137 -12.16 4.54 4.81
N PRO A 138 -11.72 5.81 4.72
CA PRO A 138 -11.90 6.61 3.50
C PRO A 138 -11.30 5.96 2.24
N VAL A 139 -10.14 5.29 2.37
CA VAL A 139 -9.55 4.55 1.25
C VAL A 139 -10.35 3.31 0.90
N SER A 140 -10.91 2.60 1.88
CA SER A 140 -11.81 1.47 1.61
C SER A 140 -13.08 1.92 0.85
N GLN A 141 -13.61 3.11 1.16
CA GLN A 141 -14.72 3.73 0.42
C GLN A 141 -14.32 4.09 -1.02
N PHE A 142 -13.11 4.63 -1.20
CA PHE A 142 -12.59 4.92 -2.54
C PHE A 142 -12.39 3.64 -3.36
N ILE A 143 -11.87 2.56 -2.74
CA ILE A 143 -11.71 1.26 -3.39
C ILE A 143 -13.07 0.70 -3.81
N GLN A 144 -14.08 0.67 -2.91
CA GLN A 144 -15.43 0.24 -3.25
C GLN A 144 -15.95 0.97 -4.49
N LYS A 145 -15.91 2.31 -4.49
CA LYS A 145 -16.38 3.11 -5.61
C LYS A 145 -15.59 2.83 -6.90
N THR A 146 -14.27 2.65 -6.79
CA THR A 146 -13.43 2.34 -7.96
C THR A 146 -13.77 0.96 -8.54
N LEU A 147 -14.00 -0.03 -7.68
CA LEU A 147 -14.39 -1.38 -8.08
C LEU A 147 -15.76 -1.38 -8.80
N GLU A 148 -16.73 -0.63 -8.27
CA GLU A 148 -18.05 -0.47 -8.89
C GLU A 148 -17.96 0.26 -10.24
N ASP A 149 -17.41 1.49 -10.24
CA ASP A 149 -17.45 2.39 -11.40
C ASP A 149 -16.52 1.94 -12.55
N ASN A 150 -15.36 1.35 -12.22
CA ASN A 150 -14.30 1.10 -13.20
C ASN A 150 -14.10 -0.39 -13.54
N ILE A 151 -14.51 -1.29 -12.65
CA ILE A 151 -14.28 -2.73 -12.79
C ILE A 151 -15.61 -3.49 -12.94
N GLY A 152 -16.73 -2.93 -12.43
CA GLY A 152 -18.06 -3.52 -12.51
C GLY A 152 -18.32 -4.57 -11.43
N LYS A 153 -17.68 -4.44 -10.26
CA LYS A 153 -17.88 -5.33 -9.11
C LYS A 153 -19.12 -4.92 -8.31
N ASP A 154 -19.81 -5.91 -7.73
CA ASP A 154 -21.02 -5.69 -6.93
C ASP A 154 -20.66 -4.97 -5.59
N PRO A 155 -21.18 -3.74 -5.35
CA PRO A 155 -20.89 -2.99 -4.13
C PRO A 155 -21.43 -3.65 -2.85
N ASN A 156 -22.35 -4.61 -2.93
CA ASN A 156 -22.83 -5.36 -1.77
C ASN A 156 -21.80 -6.39 -1.32
N ILE A 157 -21.06 -6.99 -2.24
CA ILE A 157 -19.96 -7.93 -1.94
C ILE A 157 -18.70 -7.14 -1.55
N TRP A 158 -18.40 -6.11 -2.31
CA TRP A 158 -17.20 -5.26 -2.14
C TRP A 158 -17.51 -3.98 -1.36
N SER A 159 -18.32 -4.07 -0.29
CA SER A 159 -18.62 -2.90 0.53
C SER A 159 -17.36 -2.39 1.26
N SER A 160 -17.32 -1.08 1.49
CA SER A 160 -16.19 -0.45 2.18
C SER A 160 -15.94 -1.02 3.58
N GLU A 161 -16.99 -1.49 4.26
CA GLU A 161 -16.85 -2.16 5.55
C GLU A 161 -16.16 -3.52 5.40
N VAL A 162 -16.55 -4.32 4.39
CA VAL A 162 -15.93 -5.62 4.09
C VAL A 162 -14.46 -5.41 3.72
N ILE A 163 -14.17 -4.50 2.80
CA ILE A 163 -12.81 -4.16 2.37
C ILE A 163 -11.96 -3.70 3.56
N TYR A 164 -12.49 -2.80 4.38
CA TYR A 164 -11.79 -2.30 5.57
C TYR A 164 -11.46 -3.41 6.57
N ASN A 165 -12.44 -4.27 6.86
CA ASN A 165 -12.26 -5.35 7.82
C ASN A 165 -11.28 -6.42 7.34
N ILE A 166 -11.34 -6.84 6.06
CA ILE A 166 -10.39 -7.81 5.48
C ILE A 166 -8.96 -7.28 5.57
N ARG A 167 -8.74 -6.03 5.21
CA ARG A 167 -7.40 -5.43 5.15
C ARG A 167 -6.83 -5.01 6.50
N ASN A 168 -7.66 -4.94 7.55
CA ASN A 168 -7.26 -4.61 8.91
C ASN A 168 -7.38 -5.79 9.89
N ASN A 169 -7.67 -7.00 9.40
CA ASN A 169 -7.57 -8.20 10.22
C ASN A 169 -6.10 -8.47 10.51
N ALA A 170 -5.70 -8.29 11.76
CA ALA A 170 -4.41 -8.77 12.23
C ALA A 170 -4.48 -10.29 12.42
N GLU A 171 -3.54 -11.01 11.84
CA GLU A 171 -3.29 -12.42 12.10
C GLU A 171 -2.75 -12.65 13.52
#